data_6a93115fcaf58875085e87432614f9bf
#
_entry.id   6a93115fcaf58875085e87432614f9bf
#
_cell.length_a   1.000
_cell.length_b   1.000
_cell.length_c   1.000
_cell.angle_alpha   90.00
_cell.angle_beta   90.00
_cell.angle_gamma   90.00
#
_symmetry.space_group_name_H-M   'P 1'
#
loop_
_entity.id
_entity.type
_entity.pdbx_description
1 polymer ?
#
loop_
_entity_poly.entity_id
_entity_poly.type
_entity_poly.pdbx_seq_one_letter_code
_entity_poly.pdbx_strand_id
1 'polypeptide(L)'
;LDASKCADCGACKNACPANAIAAVGKDLSIDTGKCIFCGDCATVCKMNAITFSQEYRLANMTREKLIVRSGEIYEPERPTNREFLRFCSKSLKIRQISAGGCAACELDFNVLGTLAWDMGRFGIQVVASPRHADCILVTGPVSRNMLLALKKGYDAAPHPVWVIACGACAISGGLYQDSEETMGGIEEILKPDLYV
;
A
#
# COMPACT_ATOMS: atom_id res chain seq x y z
N LEU A 1 -15.47 7.73 8.49
CA LEU A 1 -15.12 8.80 9.43
C LEU A 1 -16.29 9.76 9.57
N ASP A 2 -16.74 10.01 10.80
CA ASP A 2 -17.90 10.85 11.09
C ASP A 2 -17.48 12.06 11.94
N ALA A 3 -17.27 13.20 11.29
CA ALA A 3 -16.89 14.46 11.94
C ALA A 3 -17.95 14.96 12.93
N SER A 4 -19.25 14.65 12.71
CA SER A 4 -20.33 15.11 13.59
C SER A 4 -20.26 14.46 14.97
N LYS A 5 -19.71 13.25 15.07
CA LYS A 5 -19.50 12.52 16.32
C LYS A 5 -18.15 12.82 16.96
N CYS A 6 -17.23 13.49 16.26
CA CYS A 6 -15.91 13.75 16.80
C CYS A 6 -15.96 14.77 17.93
N ALA A 7 -15.38 14.40 19.08
CA ALA A 7 -15.26 15.26 20.27
C ALA A 7 -13.92 16.02 20.34
N ASP A 8 -13.08 15.93 19.30
CA ASP A 8 -11.75 16.56 19.21
C ASP A 8 -10.83 16.24 20.42
N CYS A 9 -10.92 15.01 20.92
CA CYS A 9 -10.16 14.60 22.11
C CYS A 9 -8.74 14.08 21.81
N GLY A 10 -8.38 13.87 20.54
CA GLY A 10 -7.07 13.39 20.12
C GLY A 10 -6.74 11.94 20.46
N ALA A 11 -7.61 11.20 21.14
CA ALA A 11 -7.34 9.84 21.61
C ALA A 11 -6.97 8.88 20.48
N CYS A 12 -7.65 8.95 19.35
CA CYS A 12 -7.38 8.11 18.18
C CYS A 12 -5.99 8.37 17.57
N LYS A 13 -5.56 9.63 17.52
CA LYS A 13 -4.23 10.01 17.03
C LYS A 13 -3.13 9.45 17.96
N ASN A 14 -3.31 9.60 19.26
CA ASN A 14 -2.35 9.12 20.26
C ASN A 14 -2.26 7.59 20.33
N ALA A 15 -3.35 6.90 20.01
CA ALA A 15 -3.39 5.44 19.97
C ALA A 15 -2.85 4.82 18.68
N CYS A 16 -2.63 5.62 17.64
CA CYS A 16 -2.22 5.09 16.34
C CYS A 16 -0.71 4.81 16.29
N PRO A 17 -0.27 3.53 16.26
CA PRO A 17 1.15 3.19 16.28
C PRO A 17 1.88 3.56 14.98
N ALA A 18 1.15 3.72 13.87
CA ALA A 18 1.71 4.05 12.56
C ALA A 18 1.59 5.54 12.22
N ASN A 19 1.16 6.39 13.16
CA ASN A 19 0.93 7.82 12.93
C ASN A 19 0.08 8.12 11.68
N ALA A 20 -0.89 7.23 11.39
CA ALA A 20 -1.73 7.30 10.19
C ALA A 20 -2.90 8.29 10.32
N ILE A 21 -3.14 8.87 11.52
CA ILE A 21 -4.31 9.71 11.79
C ILE A 21 -3.88 11.16 11.95
N ALA A 22 -4.46 12.02 11.15
CA ALA A 22 -4.42 13.46 11.39
C ALA A 22 -5.80 13.95 11.84
N ALA A 23 -5.79 14.80 12.86
CA ALA A 23 -6.99 15.45 13.39
C ALA A 23 -6.71 16.95 13.52
N VAL A 24 -7.57 17.76 12.92
CA VAL A 24 -7.54 19.23 13.02
C VAL A 24 -8.95 19.67 13.40
N GLY A 25 -9.16 19.94 14.69
CA GLY A 25 -10.50 20.09 15.23
C GLY A 25 -11.31 18.81 15.03
N LYS A 26 -12.52 18.96 14.47
CA LYS A 26 -13.39 17.81 14.18
C LYS A 26 -13.08 17.10 12.87
N ASP A 27 -12.21 17.69 12.03
CA ASP A 27 -11.84 17.09 10.76
C ASP A 27 -10.80 16.00 10.99
N LEU A 28 -11.21 14.79 10.62
CA LEU A 28 -10.39 13.58 10.74
C LEU A 28 -9.93 13.14 9.35
N SER A 29 -8.68 12.73 9.27
CA SER A 29 -8.18 12.02 8.11
C SER A 29 -7.36 10.80 8.52
N ILE A 30 -7.48 9.73 7.76
CA ILE A 30 -6.69 8.50 7.91
C ILE A 30 -5.96 8.23 6.61
N ASP A 31 -4.65 8.13 6.72
CA ASP A 31 -3.78 7.71 5.64
C ASP A 31 -3.75 6.18 5.58
N THR A 32 -4.49 5.57 4.65
CA THR A 32 -4.52 4.11 4.49
C THR A 32 -3.18 3.54 4.03
N GLY A 33 -2.33 4.33 3.39
CA GLY A 33 -0.98 3.94 3.02
C GLY A 33 0.02 3.89 4.20
N LYS A 34 -0.37 4.41 5.38
CA LYS A 34 0.34 4.24 6.65
C LYS A 34 -0.36 3.27 7.59
N CYS A 35 -1.67 3.11 7.41
CA CYS A 35 -2.52 2.35 8.33
C CYS A 35 -2.17 0.86 8.27
N ILE A 36 -1.99 0.25 9.43
CA ILE A 36 -1.81 -1.21 9.59
C ILE A 36 -3.11 -1.93 9.95
N PHE A 37 -4.24 -1.24 9.92
CA PHE A 37 -5.58 -1.77 10.20
C PHE A 37 -5.74 -2.47 11.55
N CYS A 38 -5.00 -2.06 12.60
CA CYS A 38 -5.04 -2.65 13.94
C CYS A 38 -6.38 -2.45 14.68
N GLY A 39 -7.14 -1.41 14.32
CA GLY A 39 -8.45 -1.12 14.95
C GLY A 39 -8.39 -0.31 16.24
N ASP A 40 -7.22 -0.01 16.78
CA ASP A 40 -7.07 0.67 18.09
C ASP A 40 -7.76 2.03 18.12
N CYS A 41 -7.70 2.78 17.02
CA CYS A 41 -8.34 4.08 16.90
C CYS A 41 -9.88 4.00 17.04
N ALA A 42 -10.49 2.94 16.53
CA ALA A 42 -11.93 2.71 16.68
C ALA A 42 -12.26 2.30 18.13
N THR A 43 -11.42 1.45 18.73
CA THR A 43 -11.59 0.95 20.11
C THR A 43 -11.53 2.07 21.15
N VAL A 44 -10.58 3.01 21.00
CA VAL A 44 -10.43 4.13 21.95
C VAL A 44 -11.44 5.26 21.73
N CYS A 45 -12.13 5.28 20.59
CA CYS A 45 -13.08 6.34 20.26
C CYS A 45 -14.43 6.14 20.95
N LYS A 46 -14.61 6.73 22.12
CA LYS A 46 -15.86 6.63 22.91
C LYS A 46 -17.09 7.15 22.18
N MET A 47 -16.91 8.03 21.20
CA MET A 47 -17.98 8.64 20.40
C MET A 47 -18.29 7.86 19.12
N ASN A 48 -17.58 6.77 18.84
CA ASN A 48 -17.71 5.98 17.61
C ASN A 48 -17.61 6.85 16.33
N ALA A 49 -16.72 7.84 16.32
CA ALA A 49 -16.47 8.68 15.16
C ALA A 49 -15.65 7.97 14.08
N ILE A 50 -14.97 6.88 14.45
CA ILE A 50 -14.16 6.05 13.54
C ILE A 50 -14.77 4.65 13.54
N THR A 51 -15.16 4.18 12.35
CA THR A 51 -15.65 2.81 12.13
C THR A 51 -15.00 2.23 10.88
N PHE A 52 -14.66 0.96 10.91
CA PHE A 52 -14.18 0.25 9.72
C PHE A 52 -15.38 -0.26 8.93
N SER A 53 -15.35 -0.05 7.63
CA SER A 53 -16.33 -0.56 6.68
C SER A 53 -15.86 -1.89 6.05
N GLN A 54 -16.70 -2.47 5.21
CA GLN A 54 -16.32 -3.63 4.39
C GLN A 54 -15.78 -3.23 3.01
N GLU A 55 -15.39 -1.97 2.82
CA GLU A 55 -14.77 -1.54 1.57
C GLU A 55 -13.35 -2.08 1.49
N TYR A 56 -13.10 -2.90 0.48
CA TYR A 56 -11.81 -3.57 0.25
C TYR A 56 -11.00 -2.95 -0.89
N ARG A 57 -11.61 -2.08 -1.71
CA ARG A 57 -10.98 -1.45 -2.87
C ARG A 57 -10.13 -0.26 -2.41
N LEU A 58 -8.99 -0.54 -1.83
CA LEU A 58 -8.10 0.48 -1.26
C LEU A 58 -6.94 0.87 -2.18
N ALA A 59 -6.71 0.13 -3.26
CA ALA A 59 -5.65 0.41 -4.21
C ALA A 59 -5.89 1.72 -4.99
N ASN A 60 -4.85 2.52 -5.13
CA ASN A 60 -4.89 3.79 -5.85
C ASN A 60 -3.60 4.05 -6.63
N MET A 61 -3.69 4.82 -7.72
CA MET A 61 -2.55 5.20 -8.54
C MET A 61 -1.77 6.40 -8.01
N THR A 62 -2.36 7.16 -7.10
CA THR A 62 -1.73 8.33 -6.49
C THR A 62 -1.70 8.23 -4.98
N ARG A 63 -0.62 8.72 -4.38
CA ARG A 63 -0.40 8.65 -2.93
C ARG A 63 -1.45 9.40 -2.13
N GLU A 64 -1.89 10.55 -2.65
CA GLU A 64 -2.87 11.44 -2.01
C GLU A 64 -4.25 10.79 -1.90
N LYS A 65 -4.60 9.89 -2.83
CA LYS A 65 -5.87 9.16 -2.83
C LYS A 65 -5.96 8.07 -1.76
N LEU A 66 -4.85 7.76 -1.12
CA LEU A 66 -4.85 6.86 0.06
C LEU A 66 -5.29 7.58 1.33
N ILE A 67 -5.51 8.90 1.30
CA ILE A 67 -5.94 9.66 2.47
C ILE A 67 -7.47 9.78 2.47
N VAL A 68 -8.11 9.09 3.40
CA VAL A 68 -9.55 9.14 3.62
C VAL A 68 -9.87 10.29 4.59
N ARG A 69 -10.74 11.20 4.20
CA ARG A 69 -11.15 12.36 5.03
C ARG A 69 -12.59 12.25 5.49
N SER A 70 -12.85 12.84 6.64
CA SER A 70 -14.22 12.96 7.15
C SER A 70 -15.07 13.83 6.21
N GLY A 71 -16.31 13.37 5.95
CA GLY A 71 -17.23 14.09 5.04
C GLY A 71 -16.99 13.86 3.55
N GLU A 72 -15.91 13.19 3.16
CA GLU A 72 -15.66 12.81 1.78
C GLU A 72 -16.13 11.37 1.52
N ILE A 73 -16.71 11.13 0.36
CA ILE A 73 -17.02 9.78 -0.12
C ILE A 73 -15.73 9.23 -0.73
N TYR A 74 -15.23 8.15 -0.16
CA TYR A 74 -14.09 7.45 -0.74
C TYR A 74 -14.49 6.78 -2.06
N GLU A 75 -13.89 7.22 -3.15
CA GLU A 75 -14.03 6.60 -4.45
C GLU A 75 -12.65 6.09 -4.91
N PRO A 76 -12.48 4.75 -5.05
CA PRO A 76 -11.24 4.20 -5.57
C PRO A 76 -10.98 4.68 -7.00
N GLU A 77 -9.78 5.12 -7.26
CA GLU A 77 -9.38 5.61 -8.57
C GLU A 77 -9.38 4.45 -9.58
N ARG A 78 -10.03 4.67 -10.72
CA ARG A 78 -9.94 3.73 -11.83
C ARG A 78 -8.74 4.08 -12.69
N PRO A 79 -7.93 3.11 -13.13
CA PRO A 79 -6.83 3.39 -14.03
C PRO A 79 -7.36 4.05 -15.30
N THR A 80 -6.98 5.30 -15.52
CA THR A 80 -7.32 6.06 -16.74
C THR A 80 -6.24 5.95 -17.80
N ASN A 81 -5.06 5.49 -17.41
CA ASN A 81 -3.95 5.33 -18.35
C ASN A 81 -4.24 4.18 -19.32
N ARG A 82 -4.60 4.55 -20.57
CA ARG A 82 -4.91 3.58 -21.64
C ARG A 82 -3.70 2.72 -22.02
N GLU A 83 -2.48 3.22 -21.86
CA GLU A 83 -1.26 2.46 -22.13
C GLU A 83 -1.10 1.35 -21.09
N PHE A 84 -1.27 1.65 -19.80
CA PHE A 84 -1.25 0.66 -18.74
C PHE A 84 -2.30 -0.42 -18.96
N LEU A 85 -3.56 -0.03 -19.18
CA LEU A 85 -4.66 -0.97 -19.44
C LEU A 85 -4.39 -1.84 -20.66
N ARG A 86 -3.82 -1.26 -21.72
CA ARG A 86 -3.49 -1.97 -22.94
C ARG A 86 -2.31 -2.93 -22.75
N PHE A 87 -1.32 -2.52 -21.96
CA PHE A 87 -0.15 -3.32 -21.62
C PHE A 87 -0.52 -4.51 -20.75
N CYS A 88 -1.37 -4.31 -19.73
CA CYS A 88 -1.79 -5.33 -18.78
C CYS A 88 -2.98 -6.17 -19.26
N SER A 89 -3.61 -5.87 -20.40
CA SER A 89 -4.93 -6.37 -20.78
C SER A 89 -5.01 -7.89 -21.00
N LYS A 90 -3.89 -8.56 -21.27
CA LYS A 90 -3.86 -9.99 -21.62
C LYS A 90 -2.87 -10.81 -20.81
N SER A 91 -1.84 -10.19 -20.28
CA SER A 91 -0.79 -10.86 -19.52
C SER A 91 -0.06 -9.82 -18.69
N LEU A 92 0.10 -10.07 -17.40
CA LEU A 92 0.90 -9.26 -16.50
C LEU A 92 1.85 -10.19 -15.75
N LYS A 93 3.14 -10.03 -15.97
CA LYS A 93 4.18 -10.78 -15.29
C LYS A 93 4.77 -9.96 -14.17
N ILE A 94 4.58 -10.41 -12.95
CA ILE A 94 4.99 -9.69 -11.74
C ILE A 94 6.25 -10.34 -11.17
N ARG A 95 7.30 -9.55 -10.96
CA ARG A 95 8.42 -9.93 -10.10
C ARG A 95 8.22 -9.30 -8.74
N GLN A 96 8.00 -10.13 -7.74
CA GLN A 96 7.98 -9.69 -6.35
C GLN A 96 9.40 -9.52 -5.81
N ILE A 97 9.65 -8.41 -5.11
CA ILE A 97 10.89 -8.13 -4.40
C ILE A 97 10.53 -7.83 -2.94
N SER A 98 10.91 -8.74 -2.04
CA SER A 98 10.83 -8.51 -0.60
C SER A 98 11.98 -7.63 -0.16
N ALA A 99 11.68 -6.44 0.33
CA ALA A 99 12.66 -5.43 0.70
C ALA A 99 12.81 -5.29 2.22
N GLY A 100 12.84 -6.41 2.93
CA GLY A 100 13.06 -6.48 4.38
C GLY A 100 11.76 -6.42 5.21
N GLY A 101 10.65 -6.92 4.66
CA GLY A 101 9.37 -7.01 5.36
C GLY A 101 9.26 -8.23 6.29
N CYS A 102 8.11 -8.31 6.98
CA CYS A 102 7.76 -9.40 7.89
C CYS A 102 7.15 -10.63 7.19
N ALA A 103 7.16 -10.66 5.86
CA ALA A 103 6.54 -11.66 4.98
C ALA A 103 4.99 -11.66 4.94
N ALA A 104 4.28 -10.80 5.65
CA ALA A 104 2.82 -10.80 5.64
C ALA A 104 2.26 -10.45 4.24
N CYS A 105 2.73 -9.36 3.63
CA CYS A 105 2.30 -8.96 2.29
C CYS A 105 2.69 -9.99 1.22
N GLU A 106 3.86 -10.64 1.37
CA GLU A 106 4.32 -11.70 0.47
C GLU A 106 3.41 -12.93 0.55
N LEU A 107 3.02 -13.33 1.76
CA LEU A 107 2.15 -14.48 1.97
C LEU A 107 0.75 -14.20 1.42
N ASP A 108 0.22 -13.02 1.65
CA ASP A 108 -1.08 -12.60 1.13
C ASP A 108 -1.07 -12.53 -0.40
N PHE A 109 -0.02 -11.98 -1.01
CA PHE A 109 0.16 -12.00 -2.46
C PHE A 109 0.25 -13.44 -3.02
N ASN A 110 0.95 -14.34 -2.34
CA ASN A 110 1.07 -15.74 -2.76
C ASN A 110 -0.28 -16.48 -2.71
N VAL A 111 -1.16 -16.14 -1.77
CA VAL A 111 -2.52 -16.72 -1.68
C VAL A 111 -3.33 -16.46 -2.94
N LEU A 112 -3.08 -15.36 -3.66
CA LEU A 112 -3.76 -15.05 -4.92
C LEU A 112 -3.51 -16.11 -6.02
N GLY A 113 -2.42 -16.87 -5.92
CA GLY A 113 -2.12 -18.00 -6.81
C GLY A 113 -2.82 -19.32 -6.45
N THR A 114 -3.57 -19.37 -5.34
CA THR A 114 -4.30 -20.57 -4.92
C THR A 114 -5.59 -20.77 -5.72
N LEU A 115 -6.17 -21.99 -5.62
CA LEU A 115 -7.40 -22.35 -6.34
C LEU A 115 -8.60 -21.43 -6.03
N ALA A 116 -8.64 -20.85 -4.84
CA ALA A 116 -9.75 -19.97 -4.44
C ALA A 116 -9.74 -18.64 -5.21
N TRP A 117 -8.57 -18.10 -5.48
CA TRP A 117 -8.39 -16.79 -6.13
C TRP A 117 -8.02 -16.92 -7.60
N ASP A 118 -7.20 -17.92 -7.95
CA ASP A 118 -6.81 -18.28 -9.31
C ASP A 118 -6.38 -17.06 -10.15
N MET A 119 -5.42 -16.31 -9.63
CA MET A 119 -4.87 -15.11 -10.26
C MET A 119 -4.42 -15.39 -11.71
N GLY A 120 -3.96 -16.63 -11.98
CA GLY A 120 -3.50 -17.06 -13.29
C GLY A 120 -4.58 -16.98 -14.38
N ARG A 121 -5.86 -17.19 -14.05
CA ARG A 121 -6.97 -17.09 -15.03
C ARG A 121 -7.18 -15.67 -15.55
N PHE A 122 -6.70 -14.67 -14.81
CA PHE A 122 -6.73 -13.28 -15.25
C PHE A 122 -5.48 -12.87 -16.04
N GLY A 123 -4.61 -13.84 -16.37
CA GLY A 123 -3.36 -13.59 -17.10
C GLY A 123 -2.26 -12.99 -16.22
N ILE A 124 -2.39 -13.03 -14.90
CA ILE A 124 -1.38 -12.52 -13.96
C ILE A 124 -0.52 -13.67 -13.48
N GLN A 125 0.80 -13.53 -13.64
CA GLN A 125 1.78 -14.57 -13.30
C GLN A 125 2.93 -13.99 -12.49
N VAL A 126 3.42 -14.77 -11.52
CA VAL A 126 4.64 -14.45 -10.79
C VAL A 126 5.84 -15.04 -11.50
N VAL A 127 6.86 -14.24 -11.76
CA VAL A 127 8.08 -14.68 -12.45
C VAL A 127 9.29 -14.61 -11.53
N ALA A 128 10.18 -15.60 -11.66
CA ALA A 128 11.38 -15.68 -10.83
C ALA A 128 12.48 -14.70 -11.24
N SER A 129 12.53 -14.30 -12.51
CA SER A 129 13.56 -13.38 -13.02
C SER A 129 12.96 -12.02 -13.34
N PRO A 130 13.59 -10.91 -12.89
CA PRO A 130 13.15 -9.57 -13.27
C PRO A 130 13.20 -9.31 -14.77
N ARG A 131 14.04 -10.02 -15.51
CA ARG A 131 14.14 -9.89 -16.99
C ARG A 131 12.89 -10.30 -17.75
N HIS A 132 11.98 -11.01 -17.10
CA HIS A 132 10.71 -11.45 -17.68
C HIS A 132 9.52 -10.70 -17.07
N ALA A 133 9.79 -9.71 -16.21
CA ALA A 133 8.74 -9.00 -15.51
C ALA A 133 8.27 -7.77 -16.31
N ASP A 134 6.98 -7.58 -16.32
CA ASP A 134 6.30 -6.38 -16.79
C ASP A 134 6.11 -5.39 -15.61
N CYS A 135 6.12 -5.93 -14.39
CA CYS A 135 5.88 -5.19 -13.16
C CYS A 135 6.77 -5.69 -12.02
N ILE A 136 7.27 -4.76 -11.22
CA ILE A 136 7.97 -5.02 -9.96
C ILE A 136 7.02 -4.72 -8.81
N LEU A 137 6.67 -5.73 -8.03
CA LEU A 137 5.89 -5.57 -6.79
C LEU A 137 6.86 -5.58 -5.61
N VAL A 138 6.86 -4.49 -4.85
CA VAL A 138 7.77 -4.30 -3.71
C VAL A 138 6.98 -4.39 -2.42
N THR A 139 7.50 -5.17 -1.47
CA THR A 139 6.98 -5.33 -0.12
C THR A 139 8.05 -5.00 0.91
N GLY A 140 7.62 -4.57 2.09
CA GLY A 140 8.52 -4.20 3.19
C GLY A 140 9.05 -2.76 3.12
N PRO A 141 9.64 -2.26 4.23
CA PRO A 141 10.00 -0.85 4.41
C PRO A 141 11.28 -0.43 3.68
N VAL A 142 11.82 -1.28 2.83
CA VAL A 142 13.12 -1.17 2.17
C VAL A 142 14.26 -1.00 3.18
N SER A 143 14.71 -2.12 3.75
CA SER A 143 15.88 -2.10 4.62
C SER A 143 17.13 -1.66 3.86
N ARG A 144 18.09 -1.04 4.57
CA ARG A 144 19.36 -0.60 3.98
C ARG A 144 20.10 -1.72 3.26
N ASN A 145 20.04 -2.94 3.81
CA ASN A 145 20.66 -4.11 3.20
C ASN A 145 20.00 -4.54 1.88
N MET A 146 18.69 -4.31 1.74
CA MET A 146 17.94 -4.66 0.53
C MET A 146 17.92 -3.56 -0.54
N LEU A 147 18.32 -2.34 -0.21
CA LEU A 147 18.30 -1.20 -1.13
C LEU A 147 19.04 -1.49 -2.45
N LEU A 148 20.25 -2.03 -2.34
CA LEU A 148 21.06 -2.36 -3.53
C LEU A 148 20.41 -3.50 -4.36
N ALA A 149 19.87 -4.51 -3.68
CA ALA A 149 19.19 -5.64 -4.34
C ALA A 149 17.92 -5.17 -5.07
N LEU A 150 17.13 -4.29 -4.44
CA LEU A 150 15.95 -3.68 -5.05
C LEU A 150 16.30 -2.91 -6.32
N LYS A 151 17.31 -2.01 -6.25
CA LYS A 151 17.76 -1.24 -7.42
C LYS A 151 18.23 -2.13 -8.55
N LYS A 152 19.08 -3.11 -8.27
CA LYS A 152 19.55 -4.08 -9.27
C LYS A 152 18.41 -4.91 -9.87
N GLY A 153 17.40 -5.26 -9.07
CA GLY A 153 16.22 -5.97 -9.55
C GLY A 153 15.37 -5.12 -10.51
N TYR A 154 15.22 -3.85 -10.20
CA TYR A 154 14.53 -2.89 -11.07
C TYR A 154 15.31 -2.64 -12.36
N ASP A 155 16.61 -2.38 -12.29
CA ASP A 155 17.46 -2.12 -13.45
C ASP A 155 17.57 -3.34 -14.41
N ALA A 156 17.36 -4.55 -13.89
CA ALA A 156 17.38 -5.77 -14.69
C ALA A 156 16.06 -6.05 -15.39
N ALA A 157 14.99 -5.34 -15.06
CA ALA A 157 13.69 -5.49 -15.73
C ALA A 157 13.67 -4.73 -17.07
N PRO A 158 13.01 -5.26 -18.10
CA PRO A 158 12.88 -4.55 -19.38
C PRO A 158 11.95 -3.34 -19.22
N HIS A 159 12.39 -2.19 -19.70
CA HIS A 159 11.58 -0.98 -19.69
C HIS A 159 10.64 -0.90 -20.89
N PRO A 160 9.42 -0.35 -20.73
CA PRO A 160 8.86 0.23 -19.52
C PRO A 160 8.46 -0.86 -18.49
N VAL A 161 8.79 -0.67 -17.23
CA VAL A 161 8.42 -1.54 -16.11
C VAL A 161 7.58 -0.77 -15.09
N TRP A 162 6.50 -1.36 -14.65
CA TRP A 162 5.60 -0.77 -13.65
C TRP A 162 6.04 -1.13 -12.24
N VAL A 163 5.79 -0.23 -11.29
CA VAL A 163 6.15 -0.42 -9.89
C VAL A 163 4.91 -0.39 -9.02
N ILE A 164 4.71 -1.46 -8.25
CA ILE A 164 3.63 -1.58 -7.26
C ILE A 164 4.22 -1.53 -5.87
N ALA A 165 3.81 -0.57 -5.06
CA ALA A 165 4.08 -0.55 -3.63
C ALA A 165 2.98 -1.33 -2.89
N CYS A 166 3.34 -2.45 -2.26
CA CYS A 166 2.37 -3.34 -1.62
C CYS A 166 2.55 -3.34 -0.10
N GLY A 167 1.51 -2.89 0.59
CA GLY A 167 1.42 -2.78 2.03
C GLY A 167 2.01 -1.49 2.63
N ALA A 168 1.54 -1.12 3.81
CA ALA A 168 1.92 0.12 4.49
C ALA A 168 3.44 0.30 4.64
N CYS A 169 4.19 -0.79 4.84
CA CYS A 169 5.64 -0.72 4.95
C CYS A 169 6.31 -0.28 3.65
N ALA A 170 5.86 -0.79 2.50
CA ALA A 170 6.40 -0.41 1.20
C ALA A 170 5.97 1.02 0.82
N ILE A 171 4.77 1.42 1.18
CA ILE A 171 4.20 2.72 0.83
C ILE A 171 4.83 3.85 1.65
N SER A 172 5.03 3.65 2.96
CA SER A 172 5.37 4.73 3.89
C SER A 172 6.35 4.35 4.99
N GLY A 173 6.95 3.17 4.92
CA GLY A 173 7.75 2.62 6.02
C GLY A 173 6.92 1.95 7.12
N GLY A 174 5.60 2.18 7.18
CA GLY A 174 4.70 1.61 8.19
C GLY A 174 5.17 1.91 9.61
N LEU A 175 5.30 0.88 10.44
CA LEU A 175 5.82 1.00 11.81
C LEU A 175 7.33 1.31 11.89
N TYR A 176 8.05 1.20 10.76
CA TYR A 176 9.50 1.36 10.68
C TYR A 176 9.92 2.64 9.97
N GLN A 177 8.99 3.58 9.75
CA GLN A 177 9.24 4.82 9.01
C GLN A 177 10.40 5.66 9.60
N ASP A 178 10.53 5.66 10.94
CA ASP A 178 11.55 6.44 11.66
C ASP A 178 12.80 5.60 12.04
N SER A 179 12.91 4.37 11.51
CA SER A 179 14.04 3.50 11.79
C SER A 179 15.24 3.85 10.90
N GLU A 180 16.42 4.00 11.50
CA GLU A 180 17.68 4.22 10.78
C GLU A 180 18.07 3.05 9.86
N GLU A 181 17.53 1.85 10.10
CA GLU A 181 17.81 0.64 9.32
C GLU A 181 16.92 0.49 8.08
N THR A 182 15.98 1.40 7.88
CA THR A 182 15.08 1.39 6.74
C THR A 182 15.10 2.70 5.96
N MET A 183 14.56 2.67 4.75
CA MET A 183 14.46 3.84 3.88
C MET A 183 13.09 4.54 3.99
N GLY A 184 12.21 4.11 4.91
CA GLY A 184 10.90 4.71 5.10
C GLY A 184 9.90 4.44 3.97
N GLY A 185 10.10 3.37 3.21
CA GLY A 185 9.29 2.98 2.06
C GLY A 185 10.04 3.10 0.73
N ILE A 186 9.29 2.98 -0.36
CA ILE A 186 9.87 2.89 -1.71
C ILE A 186 9.89 4.23 -2.46
N GLU A 187 9.07 5.20 -2.07
CA GLU A 187 8.72 6.36 -2.89
C GLU A 187 9.91 7.23 -3.30
N GLU A 188 10.91 7.37 -2.42
CA GLU A 188 12.14 8.11 -2.71
C GLU A 188 13.18 7.31 -3.52
N ILE A 189 12.94 6.00 -3.69
CA ILE A 189 13.87 5.09 -4.35
C ILE A 189 13.40 4.80 -5.77
N LEU A 190 12.14 4.39 -5.88
CA LEU A 190 11.45 4.08 -7.12
C LEU A 190 10.05 4.67 -7.02
N LYS A 191 9.64 5.48 -7.97
CA LYS A 191 8.30 6.06 -7.98
C LYS A 191 7.26 4.96 -8.25
N PRO A 192 6.32 4.67 -7.34
CA PRO A 192 5.25 3.72 -7.59
C PRO A 192 4.26 4.25 -8.63
N ASP A 193 3.74 3.33 -9.44
CA ASP A 193 2.63 3.56 -10.36
C ASP A 193 1.30 3.11 -9.75
N LEU A 194 1.37 2.22 -8.76
CA LEU A 194 0.21 1.70 -8.03
C LEU A 194 0.57 1.45 -6.57
N TYR A 195 -0.33 1.83 -5.69
CA TYR A 195 -0.30 1.57 -4.24
C TYR A 195 -1.41 0.60 -3.87
N VAL A 196 -1.05 -0.47 -3.15
CA VAL A 196 -1.96 -1.58 -2.77
C VAL A 196 -1.85 -1.89 -1.29
#